data_dddefe557bb062f30453b3fa0072db19
#
_entry.id   dddefe557bb062f30453b3fa0072db19
#
_cell.length_a   1.000
_cell.length_b   1.000
_cell.length_c   1.000
_cell.angle_alpha   90.00
_cell.angle_beta   90.00
_cell.angle_gamma   90.00
#
_symmetry.space_group_name_H-M   'P 1'
#
loop_
_entity.id
_entity.type
_entity.pdbx_description
1 polymer ?
#
loop_
_entity_poly.entity_id
_entity_poly.type
_entity_poly.pdbx_seq_one_letter_code
_entity_poly.pdbx_strand_id
1 'polypeptide(L)'
;GASDVYKRQVYQMMDALCTADVKRFMLPDTLGIMNPLQVIEYFRKMVKRYPNLHFDFHAHNDYDLAVSNSLAAVLSGAKGLHVTVNGLGERCGNAPLSSVQVILKDQFNAKTSIHEEKLNDISRLVEGYSGIAVAPNQPIIGDNVFTQVAGVHADGDNKDNLYCNDLVPERFGRKREYALGKNSGRANIARNLQELGLELTPEQTRRVTQRITELGDRKEIVTQDDLPFIVSDVLKHAAPEDKVKLVSYMVSSAYGLKPLASVKVEINGEQYESDSTGDGQYDAFVKALRKIYKDSLDRTFPILENYAVTIPPGGRTDALVQTVITWRNGDKLFRTRGLDADQTEAAIKATFKMLNLIEE
;
A
#
# COMPACT_ATOMS: atom_id res chain seq x y z
N GLY A 1 14.86 12.99 -43.63
CA GLY A 1 13.61 13.37 -42.96
C GLY A 1 13.85 14.19 -41.71
N ALA A 2 12.81 14.67 -41.04
CA ALA A 2 12.93 15.48 -39.83
C ALA A 2 13.78 14.80 -38.73
N SER A 3 13.68 13.47 -38.58
CA SER A 3 14.49 12.71 -37.62
C SER A 3 15.99 12.81 -37.80
N ASP A 4 16.46 12.96 -39.03
CA ASP A 4 17.91 13.06 -39.33
C ASP A 4 18.47 14.45 -39.04
N VAL A 5 17.63 15.49 -39.20
CA VAL A 5 17.99 16.86 -38.82
C VAL A 5 18.17 16.97 -37.31
N TYR A 6 17.24 16.44 -36.52
CA TYR A 6 17.34 16.44 -35.04
C TYR A 6 18.57 15.65 -34.55
N LYS A 7 18.84 14.48 -35.12
CA LYS A 7 20.06 13.71 -34.80
C LYS A 7 21.34 14.50 -35.06
N ARG A 8 21.40 15.22 -36.18
CA ARG A 8 22.55 16.07 -36.52
C ARG A 8 22.73 17.20 -35.52
N GLN A 9 21.64 17.85 -35.11
CA GLN A 9 21.66 18.93 -34.11
C GLN A 9 22.16 18.43 -32.74
N VAL A 10 21.74 17.24 -32.29
CA VAL A 10 22.24 16.65 -31.06
C VAL A 10 23.75 16.44 -31.12
N TYR A 11 24.27 15.88 -32.20
CA TYR A 11 25.73 15.70 -32.34
C TYR A 11 26.48 17.03 -32.38
N GLN A 12 25.99 18.04 -33.10
CA GLN A 12 26.60 19.37 -33.15
C GLN A 12 26.66 20.03 -31.77
N MET A 13 25.56 19.92 -31.02
CA MET A 13 25.51 20.45 -29.65
C MET A 13 26.50 19.72 -28.76
N MET A 14 26.57 18.38 -28.82
CA MET A 14 27.50 17.60 -28.02
C MET A 14 28.96 17.89 -28.38
N ASP A 15 29.28 17.96 -29.66
CA ASP A 15 30.64 18.31 -30.13
C ASP A 15 31.06 19.67 -29.55
N ALA A 16 30.17 20.68 -29.56
CA ALA A 16 30.44 22.00 -28.99
C ALA A 16 30.60 21.93 -27.44
N LEU A 17 29.75 21.20 -26.74
CA LEU A 17 29.81 21.05 -25.26
C LEU A 17 31.06 20.26 -24.84
N CYS A 18 31.55 19.31 -25.63
CA CYS A 18 32.79 18.61 -25.35
C CYS A 18 33.99 19.57 -25.35
N THR A 19 33.99 20.62 -26.18
CA THR A 19 35.06 21.65 -26.19
C THR A 19 35.04 22.50 -24.92
N ALA A 20 33.88 22.59 -24.23
CA ALA A 20 33.71 23.29 -22.97
C ALA A 20 33.97 22.38 -21.75
N ASP A 21 34.62 21.23 -21.91
CA ASP A 21 34.99 20.24 -20.88
C ASP A 21 33.79 19.62 -20.14
N VAL A 22 32.60 19.58 -20.73
CA VAL A 22 31.44 18.84 -20.19
C VAL A 22 31.69 17.36 -20.37
N LYS A 23 31.67 16.60 -19.26
CA LYS A 23 31.96 15.15 -19.24
C LYS A 23 30.73 14.28 -19.06
N ARG A 24 29.62 14.85 -18.58
CA ARG A 24 28.40 14.10 -18.24
C ARG A 24 27.20 14.66 -18.98
N PHE A 25 26.46 13.80 -19.65
CA PHE A 25 25.29 14.15 -20.45
C PHE A 25 24.11 13.29 -20.08
N MET A 26 22.98 13.92 -19.84
CA MET A 26 21.70 13.24 -19.68
C MET A 26 20.99 13.17 -21.04
N LEU A 27 20.62 11.97 -21.44
CA LEU A 27 19.89 11.67 -22.68
C LEU A 27 18.45 11.31 -22.28
N PRO A 28 17.47 12.20 -22.54
CA PRO A 28 16.09 11.94 -22.14
C PRO A 28 15.27 11.29 -23.25
N ASP A 29 14.33 10.42 -22.86
CA ASP A 29 13.12 10.10 -23.60
C ASP A 29 11.97 10.93 -23.02
N THR A 30 11.95 12.22 -23.39
CA THR A 30 11.06 13.22 -22.78
C THR A 30 9.57 12.92 -23.02
N LEU A 31 9.23 12.26 -24.10
CA LEU A 31 7.84 11.91 -24.44
C LEU A 31 7.50 10.46 -24.15
N GLY A 32 8.45 9.68 -23.62
CA GLY A 32 8.27 8.27 -23.28
C GLY A 32 7.89 7.39 -24.49
N ILE A 33 8.36 7.73 -25.70
CA ILE A 33 7.95 7.09 -26.96
C ILE A 33 8.94 6.07 -27.49
N MET A 34 10.11 5.97 -26.90
CA MET A 34 11.12 5.00 -27.34
C MET A 34 10.77 3.59 -26.88
N ASN A 35 11.08 2.61 -27.70
CA ASN A 35 11.12 1.22 -27.29
C ASN A 35 12.55 0.76 -26.94
N PRO A 36 12.74 -0.38 -26.26
CA PRO A 36 14.07 -0.83 -25.83
C PRO A 36 15.07 -1.00 -26.97
N LEU A 37 14.64 -1.43 -28.17
CA LEU A 37 15.54 -1.58 -29.32
C LEU A 37 16.05 -0.24 -29.83
N GLN A 38 15.20 0.78 -29.83
CA GLN A 38 15.58 2.14 -30.20
C GLN A 38 16.56 2.74 -29.18
N VAL A 39 16.35 2.49 -27.89
CA VAL A 39 17.27 2.91 -26.84
C VAL A 39 18.64 2.25 -27.00
N ILE A 40 18.69 0.94 -27.25
CA ILE A 40 19.92 0.19 -27.49
C ILE A 40 20.69 0.81 -28.70
N GLU A 41 19.99 1.02 -29.81
CA GLU A 41 20.61 1.59 -31.01
C GLU A 41 21.16 2.99 -30.74
N TYR A 42 20.36 3.82 -30.07
CA TYR A 42 20.73 5.20 -29.75
C TYR A 42 21.96 5.27 -28.83
N PHE A 43 21.92 4.57 -27.70
CA PHE A 43 23.05 4.55 -26.76
C PHE A 43 24.32 3.98 -27.34
N ARG A 44 24.25 2.87 -28.09
CA ARG A 44 25.42 2.30 -28.78
C ARG A 44 26.08 3.31 -29.72
N LYS A 45 25.29 4.08 -30.46
CA LYS A 45 25.81 5.15 -31.36
C LYS A 45 26.49 6.25 -30.54
N MET A 46 25.87 6.69 -29.43
CA MET A 46 26.40 7.73 -28.56
C MET A 46 27.72 7.29 -27.90
N VAL A 47 27.73 6.12 -27.27
CA VAL A 47 28.94 5.57 -26.61
C VAL A 47 30.07 5.32 -27.60
N LYS A 48 29.75 4.83 -28.81
CA LYS A 48 30.75 4.62 -29.85
C LYS A 48 31.38 5.94 -30.31
N ARG A 49 30.58 7.01 -30.48
CA ARG A 49 31.06 8.32 -30.90
C ARG A 49 31.82 9.07 -29.81
N TYR A 50 31.40 8.88 -28.54
CA TYR A 50 31.94 9.59 -27.37
C TYR A 50 32.33 8.63 -26.26
N PRO A 51 33.39 7.81 -26.47
CA PRO A 51 33.70 6.70 -25.57
C PRO A 51 34.15 7.14 -24.14
N ASN A 52 34.63 8.38 -24.03
CA ASN A 52 35.13 8.94 -22.76
C ASN A 52 34.07 9.71 -21.96
N LEU A 53 32.86 9.84 -22.50
CA LEU A 53 31.79 10.57 -21.83
C LEU A 53 30.96 9.67 -20.90
N HIS A 54 30.37 10.30 -19.91
CA HIS A 54 29.37 9.69 -19.02
C HIS A 54 27.97 10.02 -19.56
N PHE A 55 27.20 8.99 -19.85
CA PHE A 55 25.81 9.13 -20.27
C PHE A 55 24.87 8.67 -19.17
N ASP A 56 23.91 9.53 -18.82
CA ASP A 56 22.74 9.19 -18.02
C ASP A 56 21.53 9.02 -18.93
N PHE A 57 20.59 8.19 -18.52
CA PHE A 57 19.30 8.07 -19.18
C PHE A 57 18.17 8.52 -18.27
N HIS A 58 17.22 9.25 -18.84
CA HIS A 58 16.01 9.70 -18.19
C HIS A 58 14.79 9.27 -19.00
N ALA A 59 14.01 8.34 -18.48
CA ALA A 59 12.88 7.73 -19.19
C ALA A 59 11.54 8.17 -18.58
N HIS A 60 10.64 8.74 -19.41
CA HIS A 60 9.22 8.86 -19.09
C HIS A 60 8.48 7.57 -19.40
N ASN A 61 7.30 7.39 -18.77
CA ASN A 61 6.59 6.10 -18.70
C ASN A 61 5.29 6.07 -19.52
N ASP A 62 5.17 6.92 -20.56
CA ASP A 62 3.90 7.10 -21.29
C ASP A 62 3.41 5.83 -21.99
N TYR A 63 4.30 4.95 -22.44
CA TYR A 63 3.98 3.62 -23.00
C TYR A 63 4.27 2.48 -22.02
N ASP A 64 4.43 2.77 -20.71
CA ASP A 64 4.80 1.79 -19.67
C ASP A 64 6.13 1.06 -19.94
N LEU A 65 7.05 1.74 -20.65
CA LEU A 65 8.36 1.19 -21.05
C LEU A 65 9.54 1.80 -20.29
N ALA A 66 9.32 2.71 -19.36
CA ALA A 66 10.41 3.44 -18.70
C ALA A 66 11.42 2.52 -18.01
N VAL A 67 10.97 1.46 -17.33
CA VAL A 67 11.84 0.48 -16.68
C VAL A 67 12.65 -0.28 -17.72
N SER A 68 12.00 -0.87 -18.72
CA SER A 68 12.67 -1.66 -19.77
C SER A 68 13.65 -0.81 -20.60
N ASN A 69 13.29 0.44 -20.87
CA ASN A 69 14.17 1.40 -21.56
C ASN A 69 15.38 1.77 -20.70
N SER A 70 15.21 1.96 -19.38
CA SER A 70 16.33 2.20 -18.47
C SER A 70 17.33 1.04 -18.45
N LEU A 71 16.83 -0.20 -18.43
CA LEU A 71 17.68 -1.39 -18.49
C LEU A 71 18.39 -1.51 -19.85
N ALA A 72 17.69 -1.23 -20.95
CA ALA A 72 18.26 -1.21 -22.30
C ALA A 72 19.38 -0.18 -22.42
N ALA A 73 19.25 0.99 -21.79
CA ALA A 73 20.27 2.01 -21.74
C ALA A 73 21.52 1.52 -20.99
N VAL A 74 21.38 0.89 -19.82
CA VAL A 74 22.50 0.32 -19.05
C VAL A 74 23.23 -0.75 -19.87
N LEU A 75 22.51 -1.68 -20.49
CA LEU A 75 23.07 -2.71 -21.39
C LEU A 75 23.82 -2.12 -22.58
N SER A 76 23.54 -0.89 -22.92
CA SER A 76 24.12 -0.21 -24.09
C SER A 76 25.16 0.84 -23.71
N GLY A 77 25.56 0.92 -22.43
CA GLY A 77 26.67 1.73 -21.94
C GLY A 77 26.26 3.01 -21.18
N ALA A 78 25.01 3.19 -20.84
CA ALA A 78 24.62 4.22 -19.85
C ALA A 78 25.29 3.92 -18.52
N LYS A 79 25.82 4.96 -17.87
CA LYS A 79 26.52 4.87 -16.57
C LYS A 79 25.68 5.39 -15.40
N GLY A 80 24.55 6.02 -15.69
CA GLY A 80 23.61 6.53 -14.71
C GLY A 80 22.17 6.47 -15.22
N LEU A 81 21.24 6.37 -14.29
CA LEU A 81 19.80 6.39 -14.54
C LEU A 81 19.13 7.43 -13.66
N HIS A 82 18.25 8.23 -14.25
CA HIS A 82 17.36 9.10 -13.50
C HIS A 82 16.08 8.34 -13.22
N VAL A 83 15.81 8.10 -11.97
CA VAL A 83 14.63 7.39 -11.47
C VAL A 83 13.91 8.23 -10.42
N THR A 84 12.64 7.94 -10.17
CA THR A 84 11.88 8.64 -9.15
C THR A 84 11.26 7.66 -8.16
N VAL A 85 11.10 8.08 -6.91
CA VAL A 85 10.37 7.29 -5.93
C VAL A 85 8.91 7.19 -6.38
N ASN A 86 8.33 6.00 -6.31
CA ASN A 86 6.98 5.67 -6.77
C ASN A 86 6.72 5.90 -8.27
N GLY A 87 7.76 6.17 -9.06
CA GLY A 87 7.60 6.52 -10.47
C GLY A 87 6.98 7.90 -10.69
N LEU A 88 6.98 8.78 -9.70
CA LEU A 88 6.39 10.12 -9.82
C LEU A 88 7.04 10.93 -10.95
N GLY A 89 6.24 11.73 -11.63
CA GLY A 89 6.66 12.61 -12.71
C GLY A 89 5.49 13.15 -13.51
N GLU A 90 5.79 13.90 -14.54
CA GLU A 90 4.75 14.42 -15.44
C GLU A 90 4.04 13.29 -16.18
N ARG A 91 2.77 13.48 -16.48
CA ARG A 91 1.88 12.57 -17.23
C ARG A 91 1.80 11.19 -16.59
N CYS A 92 2.45 10.16 -17.18
CA CYS A 92 2.50 8.79 -16.66
C CYS A 92 3.70 8.53 -15.74
N GLY A 93 4.47 9.59 -15.41
CA GLY A 93 5.63 9.51 -14.53
C GLY A 93 6.91 9.04 -15.20
N ASN A 94 7.83 8.54 -14.39
CA ASN A 94 9.19 8.13 -14.78
C ASN A 94 9.45 6.66 -14.36
N ALA A 95 10.63 6.17 -14.66
CA ALA A 95 11.07 4.86 -14.18
C ALA A 95 11.12 4.84 -12.64
N PRO A 96 10.37 3.93 -11.97
CA PRO A 96 10.34 3.86 -10.51
C PRO A 96 11.64 3.28 -9.96
N LEU A 97 12.19 3.94 -8.93
CA LEU A 97 13.41 3.54 -8.23
C LEU A 97 13.36 2.07 -7.79
N SER A 98 12.24 1.65 -7.19
CA SER A 98 12.07 0.30 -6.65
C SER A 98 12.25 -0.78 -7.72
N SER A 99 11.55 -0.65 -8.85
CA SER A 99 11.61 -1.64 -9.93
C SER A 99 12.99 -1.67 -10.60
N VAL A 100 13.54 -0.50 -10.90
CA VAL A 100 14.85 -0.40 -11.55
C VAL A 100 15.96 -0.98 -10.67
N GLN A 101 15.97 -0.64 -9.37
CA GLN A 101 16.95 -1.14 -8.40
C GLN A 101 16.93 -2.66 -8.31
N VAL A 102 15.75 -3.24 -8.11
CA VAL A 102 15.58 -4.67 -7.90
C VAL A 102 16.00 -5.46 -9.15
N ILE A 103 15.56 -5.01 -10.34
CA ILE A 103 15.91 -5.69 -11.59
C ILE A 103 17.41 -5.58 -11.87
N LEU A 104 18.03 -4.41 -11.66
CA LEU A 104 19.49 -4.25 -11.84
C LEU A 104 20.27 -5.21 -10.95
N LYS A 105 19.84 -5.41 -9.72
CA LYS A 105 20.49 -6.35 -8.79
C LYS A 105 20.25 -7.80 -9.19
N ASP A 106 19.00 -8.20 -9.43
CA ASP A 106 18.61 -9.60 -9.63
C ASP A 106 18.95 -10.12 -11.04
N GLN A 107 18.76 -9.29 -12.06
CA GLN A 107 18.91 -9.71 -13.46
C GLN A 107 20.30 -9.33 -14.06
N PHE A 108 20.94 -8.31 -13.49
CA PHE A 108 22.20 -7.80 -14.04
C PHE A 108 23.36 -7.89 -13.05
N ASN A 109 23.15 -8.42 -11.85
CA ASN A 109 24.17 -8.51 -10.78
C ASN A 109 24.84 -7.16 -10.48
N ALA A 110 24.13 -6.06 -10.66
CA ALA A 110 24.63 -4.72 -10.42
C ALA A 110 24.87 -4.50 -8.92
N LYS A 111 26.04 -3.96 -8.58
CA LYS A 111 26.36 -3.57 -7.20
C LYS A 111 25.82 -2.17 -6.96
N THR A 112 24.89 -2.04 -6.03
CA THR A 112 24.35 -0.76 -5.59
C THR A 112 24.42 -0.65 -4.07
N SER A 113 24.40 0.57 -3.55
CA SER A 113 24.36 0.84 -2.11
C SER A 113 22.95 1.12 -1.59
N ILE A 114 21.90 0.85 -2.40
CA ILE A 114 20.51 1.08 -2.03
C ILE A 114 20.06 -0.04 -1.08
N HIS A 115 19.52 0.35 0.05
CA HIS A 115 18.94 -0.50 1.07
C HIS A 115 17.51 -0.88 0.68
N GLU A 116 17.32 -2.11 0.21
CA GLU A 116 16.02 -2.58 -0.31
C GLU A 116 14.93 -2.63 0.78
N GLU A 117 15.31 -2.90 2.03
CA GLU A 117 14.43 -2.87 3.19
C GLU A 117 13.83 -1.47 3.48
N LYS A 118 14.44 -0.41 2.90
CA LYS A 118 13.96 0.98 3.03
C LYS A 118 13.10 1.46 1.86
N LEU A 119 12.91 0.65 0.83
CA LEU A 119 12.13 1.05 -0.34
C LEU A 119 10.65 1.31 0.00
N ASN A 120 10.08 0.53 0.92
CA ASN A 120 8.71 0.77 1.37
C ASN A 120 8.61 2.03 2.26
N ASP A 121 9.58 2.26 3.15
CA ASP A 121 9.59 3.43 4.03
C ASP A 121 9.61 4.73 3.21
N ILE A 122 10.55 4.82 2.23
CA ILE A 122 10.64 6.00 1.38
C ILE A 122 9.42 6.15 0.45
N SER A 123 8.85 5.03 -0.02
CA SER A 123 7.63 5.04 -0.83
C SER A 123 6.47 5.66 -0.06
N ARG A 124 6.24 5.24 1.19
CA ARG A 124 5.20 5.78 2.07
C ARG A 124 5.41 7.26 2.39
N LEU A 125 6.66 7.64 2.65
CA LEU A 125 7.01 9.03 2.92
C LEU A 125 6.64 9.93 1.73
N VAL A 126 7.01 9.51 0.52
CA VAL A 126 6.73 10.27 -0.70
C VAL A 126 5.23 10.25 -1.04
N GLU A 127 4.52 9.14 -0.81
CA GLU A 127 3.07 9.07 -0.93
C GLU A 127 2.39 10.11 -0.01
N GLY A 128 2.81 10.20 1.25
CA GLY A 128 2.29 11.16 2.21
C GLY A 128 2.54 12.62 1.82
N TYR A 129 3.73 12.94 1.30
CA TYR A 129 4.06 14.31 0.90
C TYR A 129 3.45 14.72 -0.45
N SER A 130 3.37 13.81 -1.40
CA SER A 130 2.83 14.09 -2.73
C SER A 130 1.31 14.06 -2.78
N GLY A 131 0.66 13.37 -1.85
CA GLY A 131 -0.77 13.08 -1.89
C GLY A 131 -1.18 12.12 -3.01
N ILE A 132 -0.21 11.49 -3.72
CA ILE A 132 -0.45 10.54 -4.80
C ILE A 132 -0.30 9.14 -4.23
N ALA A 133 -1.42 8.41 -4.15
CA ALA A 133 -1.45 7.06 -3.62
C ALA A 133 -0.73 6.06 -4.55
N VAL A 134 0.01 5.14 -3.94
CA VAL A 134 0.63 4.01 -4.65
C VAL A 134 -0.42 2.96 -4.96
N ALA A 135 -0.48 2.50 -6.21
CA ALA A 135 -1.39 1.43 -6.57
C ALA A 135 -1.08 0.15 -5.77
N PRO A 136 -2.09 -0.55 -5.20
CA PRO A 136 -1.86 -1.74 -4.38
C PRO A 136 -1.09 -2.86 -5.08
N ASN A 137 -1.16 -2.92 -6.42
CA ASN A 137 -0.44 -3.88 -7.26
C ASN A 137 0.85 -3.30 -7.87
N GLN A 138 1.30 -2.11 -7.43
CA GLN A 138 2.56 -1.54 -7.91
C GLN A 138 3.72 -2.48 -7.59
N PRO A 139 4.54 -2.89 -8.57
CA PRO A 139 5.67 -3.79 -8.32
C PRO A 139 6.56 -3.34 -7.16
N ILE A 140 6.98 -4.28 -6.32
CA ILE A 140 7.87 -4.15 -5.17
C ILE A 140 7.25 -3.44 -3.96
N ILE A 141 6.56 -2.31 -4.14
CA ILE A 141 6.14 -1.41 -3.06
C ILE A 141 4.63 -1.41 -2.81
N GLY A 142 3.81 -1.95 -3.72
CA GLY A 142 2.36 -2.02 -3.55
C GLY A 142 1.94 -2.93 -2.39
N ASP A 143 0.81 -2.64 -1.78
CA ASP A 143 0.33 -3.40 -0.61
C ASP A 143 0.11 -4.89 -0.90
N ASN A 144 -0.37 -5.22 -2.12
CA ASN A 144 -0.72 -6.58 -2.50
C ASN A 144 0.43 -7.41 -3.08
N VAL A 145 1.63 -6.84 -3.24
CA VAL A 145 2.74 -7.49 -3.96
C VAL A 145 3.17 -8.81 -3.33
N PHE A 146 3.09 -8.90 -2.00
CA PHE A 146 3.44 -10.10 -1.24
C PHE A 146 2.22 -10.81 -0.67
N THR A 147 1.03 -10.50 -1.19
CA THR A 147 -0.23 -11.08 -0.75
C THR A 147 -0.67 -12.17 -1.71
N GLN A 148 -0.82 -13.39 -1.23
CA GLN A 148 -1.34 -14.53 -1.99
C GLN A 148 -2.83 -14.73 -1.69
N VAL A 149 -3.63 -14.95 -2.73
CA VAL A 149 -5.08 -15.14 -2.62
C VAL A 149 -5.47 -16.60 -2.88
N ALA A 150 -4.77 -17.26 -3.79
CA ALA A 150 -5.11 -18.61 -4.21
C ALA A 150 -4.64 -19.67 -3.19
N GLY A 151 -5.56 -20.52 -2.73
CA GLY A 151 -5.25 -21.61 -1.80
C GLY A 151 -4.20 -22.61 -2.33
N VAL A 152 -4.10 -22.78 -3.65
CA VAL A 152 -3.06 -23.61 -4.31
C VAL A 152 -1.67 -23.04 -4.09
N HIS A 153 -1.52 -21.71 -4.10
CA HIS A 153 -0.22 -21.06 -3.84
C HIS A 153 0.16 -21.18 -2.36
N ALA A 154 -0.81 -21.00 -1.45
CA ALA A 154 -0.58 -21.19 -0.02
C ALA A 154 -0.20 -22.65 0.33
N ASP A 155 -0.80 -23.63 -0.36
CA ASP A 155 -0.45 -25.05 -0.21
C ASP A 155 0.93 -25.37 -0.80
N GLY A 156 1.29 -24.74 -1.93
CA GLY A 156 2.61 -24.88 -2.55
C GLY A 156 3.74 -24.27 -1.72
N ASP A 157 3.48 -23.16 -1.04
CA ASP A 157 4.43 -22.55 -0.09
C ASP A 157 4.72 -23.48 1.10
N ASN A 158 3.74 -24.29 1.53
CA ASN A 158 3.94 -25.32 2.56
C ASN A 158 4.71 -26.56 2.05
N LYS A 159 4.87 -26.69 0.71
CA LYS A 159 5.56 -27.81 0.04
C LYS A 159 6.83 -27.31 -0.66
N ASP A 160 7.83 -26.90 0.12
CA ASP A 160 9.12 -26.42 -0.35
C ASP A 160 9.09 -25.15 -1.21
N ASN A 161 8.18 -24.21 -0.92
CA ASN A 161 8.13 -22.92 -1.60
C ASN A 161 8.02 -23.01 -3.14
N LEU A 162 7.20 -23.90 -3.66
CA LEU A 162 7.03 -24.14 -5.11
C LEU A 162 6.66 -22.91 -5.93
N TYR A 163 6.10 -21.88 -5.30
CA TYR A 163 5.69 -20.62 -5.94
C TYR A 163 6.52 -19.41 -5.48
N CYS A 164 7.72 -19.65 -4.92
CA CYS A 164 8.67 -18.58 -4.59
C CYS A 164 9.49 -18.16 -5.81
N ASN A 165 9.77 -16.87 -5.87
CA ASN A 165 10.79 -16.27 -6.71
C ASN A 165 11.78 -15.50 -5.81
N ASP A 166 12.78 -14.85 -6.41
CA ASP A 166 13.81 -14.08 -5.68
C ASP A 166 13.27 -12.83 -4.97
N LEU A 167 12.00 -12.45 -5.25
CA LEU A 167 11.31 -11.34 -4.61
C LEU A 167 10.69 -11.79 -3.28
N VAL A 168 11.52 -12.16 -2.32
CA VAL A 168 11.05 -12.56 -0.99
C VAL A 168 10.70 -11.31 -0.15
N PRO A 169 9.58 -11.32 0.60
CA PRO A 169 9.09 -10.14 1.35
C PRO A 169 10.11 -9.59 2.33
N GLU A 170 10.89 -10.46 2.97
CA GLU A 170 11.89 -10.13 3.99
C GLU A 170 12.97 -9.17 3.48
N ARG A 171 13.34 -9.27 2.18
CA ARG A 171 14.27 -8.33 1.53
C ARG A 171 13.80 -6.88 1.62
N PHE A 172 12.49 -6.69 1.65
CA PHE A 172 11.83 -5.38 1.60
C PHE A 172 11.26 -4.98 2.96
N GLY A 173 11.68 -5.63 4.04
CA GLY A 173 11.18 -5.38 5.40
C GLY A 173 9.71 -5.73 5.58
N ARG A 174 9.17 -6.64 4.73
CA ARG A 174 7.76 -7.06 4.74
C ARG A 174 7.61 -8.53 5.12
N LYS A 175 6.37 -8.94 5.30
CA LYS A 175 5.98 -10.34 5.51
C LYS A 175 5.07 -10.79 4.39
N ARG A 176 5.05 -12.10 4.14
CA ARG A 176 4.07 -12.70 3.22
C ARG A 176 2.70 -12.68 3.90
N GLU A 177 1.71 -12.26 3.16
CA GLU A 177 0.33 -12.18 3.63
C GLU A 177 -0.55 -13.12 2.80
N TYR A 178 -1.58 -13.68 3.43
CA TYR A 178 -2.56 -14.55 2.76
C TYR A 178 -3.92 -13.88 2.85
N ALA A 179 -4.33 -13.24 1.75
CA ALA A 179 -5.63 -12.58 1.69
C ALA A 179 -6.76 -13.62 1.74
N LEU A 180 -7.83 -13.24 2.42
CA LEU A 180 -9.03 -14.03 2.58
C LEU A 180 -10.12 -13.55 1.61
N GLY A 181 -10.78 -14.47 0.90
CA GLY A 181 -11.81 -14.13 -0.06
C GLY A 181 -12.39 -15.33 -0.78
N LYS A 182 -13.11 -15.09 -1.86
CA LYS A 182 -13.81 -16.11 -2.66
C LYS A 182 -12.94 -17.33 -3.04
N ASN A 183 -11.68 -17.10 -3.37
CA ASN A 183 -10.74 -18.15 -3.81
C ASN A 183 -9.86 -18.68 -2.67
N SER A 184 -10.12 -18.30 -1.42
CA SER A 184 -9.36 -18.78 -0.28
C SER A 184 -9.72 -20.23 0.03
N GLY A 185 -8.79 -21.13 -0.26
CA GLY A 185 -8.92 -22.54 0.11
C GLY A 185 -8.77 -22.75 1.63
N ARG A 186 -9.17 -23.94 2.11
CA ARG A 186 -9.08 -24.33 3.54
C ARG A 186 -7.66 -24.14 4.12
N ALA A 187 -6.63 -24.43 3.32
CA ALA A 187 -5.24 -24.31 3.73
C ALA A 187 -4.85 -22.85 4.06
N ASN A 188 -5.30 -21.89 3.24
CA ASN A 188 -5.08 -20.47 3.47
C ASN A 188 -5.75 -20.01 4.78
N ILE A 189 -7.01 -20.38 4.98
CA ILE A 189 -7.77 -20.02 6.18
C ILE A 189 -7.16 -20.67 7.43
N ALA A 190 -6.81 -21.96 7.35
CA ALA A 190 -6.15 -22.67 8.46
C ALA A 190 -4.83 -21.99 8.87
N ARG A 191 -4.03 -21.54 7.90
CA ARG A 191 -2.78 -20.84 8.17
C ARG A 191 -3.00 -19.49 8.87
N ASN A 192 -3.92 -18.67 8.35
CA ASN A 192 -4.27 -17.40 8.99
C ASN A 192 -4.79 -17.61 10.42
N LEU A 193 -5.59 -18.65 10.67
CA LEU A 193 -6.07 -19.00 12.02
C LEU A 193 -4.93 -19.42 12.94
N GLN A 194 -3.98 -20.22 12.42
CA GLN A 194 -2.79 -20.65 13.16
C GLN A 194 -1.89 -19.47 13.54
N GLU A 195 -1.68 -18.53 12.61
CA GLU A 195 -0.89 -17.30 12.88
C GLU A 195 -1.53 -16.43 13.98
N LEU A 196 -2.86 -16.46 14.09
CA LEU A 196 -3.61 -15.79 15.15
C LEU A 196 -3.72 -16.62 16.44
N GLY A 197 -3.14 -17.83 16.48
CA GLY A 197 -3.27 -18.74 17.63
C GLY A 197 -4.68 -19.31 17.83
N LEU A 198 -5.52 -19.28 16.79
CA LEU A 198 -6.90 -19.79 16.83
C LEU A 198 -6.94 -21.25 16.36
N GLU A 199 -7.21 -22.18 17.29
CA GLU A 199 -7.40 -23.59 16.97
C GLU A 199 -8.88 -23.89 16.79
N LEU A 200 -9.26 -24.33 15.58
CA LEU A 200 -10.62 -24.71 15.22
C LEU A 200 -10.68 -26.18 14.80
N THR A 201 -11.79 -26.83 15.15
CA THR A 201 -12.08 -28.18 14.62
C THR A 201 -12.30 -28.14 13.10
N PRO A 202 -12.16 -29.26 12.40
CA PRO A 202 -12.39 -29.32 10.96
C PRO A 202 -13.79 -28.82 10.53
N GLU A 203 -14.80 -29.06 11.33
CA GLU A 203 -16.17 -28.61 11.08
C GLU A 203 -16.31 -27.09 11.30
N GLN A 204 -15.71 -26.56 12.33
CA GLN A 204 -15.66 -25.12 12.62
C GLN A 204 -14.91 -24.39 11.50
N THR A 205 -13.76 -24.91 11.10
CA THR A 205 -12.97 -24.36 9.97
C THR A 205 -13.80 -24.35 8.68
N ARG A 206 -14.59 -25.39 8.42
CA ARG A 206 -15.48 -25.47 7.25
C ARG A 206 -16.52 -24.35 7.28
N ARG A 207 -17.17 -24.10 8.42
CA ARG A 207 -18.19 -23.05 8.59
C ARG A 207 -17.59 -21.66 8.41
N VAL A 208 -16.41 -21.40 9.00
CA VAL A 208 -15.68 -20.14 8.85
C VAL A 208 -15.27 -19.94 7.37
N THR A 209 -14.78 -20.98 6.72
CA THR A 209 -14.44 -20.95 5.29
C THR A 209 -15.64 -20.58 4.42
N GLN A 210 -16.79 -21.19 4.69
CA GLN A 210 -18.02 -20.88 3.97
C GLN A 210 -18.40 -19.40 4.15
N ARG A 211 -18.34 -18.88 5.37
CA ARG A 211 -18.67 -17.47 5.66
C ARG A 211 -17.72 -16.50 4.94
N ILE A 212 -16.43 -16.78 4.93
CA ILE A 212 -15.43 -15.98 4.20
C ILE A 212 -15.72 -16.00 2.69
N THR A 213 -16.08 -17.14 2.14
CA THR A 213 -16.45 -17.26 0.73
C THR A 213 -17.70 -16.42 0.40
N GLU A 214 -18.73 -16.47 1.24
CA GLU A 214 -19.94 -15.65 1.09
C GLU A 214 -19.64 -14.15 1.13
N LEU A 215 -18.74 -13.70 2.03
CA LEU A 215 -18.29 -12.33 2.10
C LEU A 215 -17.52 -11.93 0.82
N GLY A 216 -16.62 -12.81 0.35
CA GLY A 216 -15.90 -12.62 -0.90
C GLY A 216 -16.79 -12.60 -2.14
N ASP A 217 -17.88 -13.37 -2.18
CA ASP A 217 -18.88 -13.35 -3.25
C ASP A 217 -19.63 -12.00 -3.30
N ARG A 218 -19.78 -11.34 -2.17
CA ARG A 218 -20.30 -9.96 -2.06
C ARG A 218 -19.26 -8.90 -2.38
N LYS A 219 -18.06 -9.29 -2.85
CA LYS A 219 -16.90 -8.41 -3.11
C LYS A 219 -16.37 -7.72 -1.84
N GLU A 220 -16.67 -8.23 -0.67
CA GLU A 220 -16.07 -7.78 0.58
C GLU A 220 -14.64 -8.32 0.65
N ILE A 221 -13.69 -7.45 0.96
CA ILE A 221 -12.31 -7.85 1.19
C ILE A 221 -12.20 -8.26 2.65
N VAL A 222 -11.91 -9.52 2.91
CA VAL A 222 -11.66 -10.06 4.25
C VAL A 222 -10.16 -10.06 4.50
N THR A 223 -9.75 -9.58 5.67
CA THR A 223 -8.34 -9.59 6.11
C THR A 223 -8.15 -10.56 7.27
N GLN A 224 -6.90 -10.82 7.63
CA GLN A 224 -6.56 -11.61 8.81
C GLN A 224 -7.16 -11.02 10.10
N ASP A 225 -7.19 -9.68 10.22
CA ASP A 225 -7.76 -8.98 11.37
C ASP A 225 -9.28 -9.16 11.52
N ASP A 226 -9.99 -9.51 10.44
CA ASP A 226 -11.43 -9.80 10.47
C ASP A 226 -11.73 -11.23 10.97
N LEU A 227 -10.75 -12.14 10.96
CA LEU A 227 -10.95 -13.56 11.30
C LEU A 227 -11.50 -13.80 12.71
N PRO A 228 -10.99 -13.19 13.79
CA PRO A 228 -11.53 -13.41 15.14
C PRO A 228 -13.01 -13.09 15.22
N PHE A 229 -13.46 -12.01 14.58
CA PHE A 229 -14.85 -11.59 14.54
C PHE A 229 -15.72 -12.55 13.71
N ILE A 230 -15.20 -13.01 12.55
CA ILE A 230 -15.91 -13.99 11.71
C ILE A 230 -16.02 -15.34 12.44
N VAL A 231 -14.98 -15.78 13.12
CA VAL A 231 -14.97 -16.99 13.93
C VAL A 231 -16.01 -16.90 15.05
N SER A 232 -16.02 -15.79 15.78
CA SER A 232 -16.98 -15.55 16.85
C SER A 232 -18.43 -15.56 16.33
N ASP A 233 -18.73 -14.86 15.24
CA ASP A 233 -20.06 -14.80 14.61
C ASP A 233 -20.53 -16.20 14.16
N VAL A 234 -19.66 -16.94 13.46
CA VAL A 234 -19.98 -18.25 12.88
C VAL A 234 -20.16 -19.33 13.94
N LEU A 235 -19.37 -19.31 15.00
CA LEU A 235 -19.40 -20.35 16.01
C LEU A 235 -20.44 -20.10 17.10
N LYS A 236 -21.06 -18.91 17.12
CA LYS A 236 -21.97 -18.47 18.20
C LYS A 236 -21.36 -18.69 19.59
N HIS A 237 -20.04 -18.76 19.66
CA HIS A 237 -19.38 -18.49 20.92
C HIS A 237 -19.62 -17.00 21.19
N ALA A 238 -19.91 -16.65 22.42
CA ALA A 238 -19.96 -15.25 22.79
C ALA A 238 -18.72 -14.59 22.16
N ALA A 239 -18.95 -13.56 21.35
CA ALA A 239 -17.84 -12.68 21.00
C ALA A 239 -17.09 -12.43 22.30
N PRO A 240 -15.76 -12.41 22.36
CA PRO A 240 -15.09 -11.91 23.54
C PRO A 240 -15.91 -10.68 23.92
N GLU A 241 -16.48 -10.68 25.13
CA GLU A 241 -17.43 -9.63 25.53
C GLU A 241 -16.80 -8.32 25.13
N ASP A 242 -17.49 -7.58 24.25
CA ASP A 242 -16.96 -6.30 23.79
C ASP A 242 -16.64 -5.51 25.05
N LYS A 243 -15.36 -5.42 25.41
CA LYS A 243 -14.89 -4.69 26.58
C LYS A 243 -15.19 -3.22 26.44
N VAL A 244 -15.28 -2.75 25.19
CA VAL A 244 -15.66 -1.38 24.83
C VAL A 244 -16.91 -1.41 23.96
N LYS A 245 -18.02 -0.89 24.49
CA LYS A 245 -19.30 -0.80 23.79
C LYS A 245 -19.69 0.65 23.59
N LEU A 246 -20.17 0.98 22.40
CA LEU A 246 -20.82 2.26 22.16
C LEU A 246 -22.24 2.22 22.73
N VAL A 247 -22.50 3.03 23.73
CA VAL A 247 -23.85 3.14 24.33
C VAL A 247 -24.71 4.10 23.51
N SER A 248 -24.18 5.29 23.25
CA SER A 248 -24.84 6.28 22.39
C SER A 248 -23.81 7.33 21.93
N TYR A 249 -24.12 7.99 20.82
CA TYR A 249 -23.41 9.17 20.42
C TYR A 249 -24.32 10.14 19.69
N MET A 250 -23.90 11.39 19.66
CA MET A 250 -24.48 12.45 18.84
C MET A 250 -23.34 13.19 18.15
N VAL A 251 -23.46 13.39 16.84
CA VAL A 251 -22.58 14.27 16.09
C VAL A 251 -23.43 15.30 15.38
N SER A 252 -23.17 16.57 15.63
CA SER A 252 -23.84 17.69 14.96
C SER A 252 -22.86 18.43 14.08
N SER A 253 -23.31 18.78 12.87
CA SER A 253 -22.56 19.58 11.92
C SER A 253 -23.49 20.64 11.31
N ALA A 254 -23.03 21.88 11.25
CA ALA A 254 -23.77 22.98 10.64
C ALA A 254 -22.80 23.89 9.89
N TYR A 255 -23.29 24.51 8.82
CA TYR A 255 -22.47 25.43 8.04
C TYR A 255 -21.96 26.60 8.90
N GLY A 256 -20.65 26.84 8.85
CA GLY A 256 -20.00 27.92 9.61
C GLY A 256 -19.70 27.61 11.08
N LEU A 257 -20.06 26.43 11.57
CA LEU A 257 -19.76 25.97 12.93
C LEU A 257 -18.84 24.75 12.92
N LYS A 258 -18.03 24.63 13.98
CA LYS A 258 -17.24 23.40 14.17
C LYS A 258 -18.16 22.25 14.57
N PRO A 259 -18.00 21.05 13.99
CA PRO A 259 -18.70 19.86 14.44
C PRO A 259 -18.50 19.61 15.93
N LEU A 260 -19.59 19.21 16.60
CA LEU A 260 -19.61 18.80 17.99
C LEU A 260 -19.98 17.30 18.06
N ALA A 261 -19.28 16.54 18.86
CA ALA A 261 -19.62 15.17 19.20
C ALA A 261 -19.80 15.02 20.72
N SER A 262 -20.86 14.32 21.13
CA SER A 262 -21.04 13.77 22.47
C SER A 262 -21.06 12.27 22.36
N VAL A 263 -20.25 11.58 23.17
CA VAL A 263 -20.01 10.13 23.07
C VAL A 263 -20.15 9.50 24.44
N LYS A 264 -21.00 8.48 24.53
CA LYS A 264 -21.15 7.65 25.72
C LYS A 264 -20.73 6.23 25.39
N VAL A 265 -19.79 5.70 26.18
CA VAL A 265 -19.22 4.36 26.01
C VAL A 265 -19.28 3.58 27.33
N GLU A 266 -19.34 2.27 27.22
CA GLU A 266 -19.11 1.35 28.31
C GLU A 266 -17.74 0.67 28.12
N ILE A 267 -16.85 0.77 29.09
CA ILE A 267 -15.52 0.17 29.09
C ILE A 267 -15.38 -0.71 30.31
N ASN A 268 -15.18 -2.00 30.10
CA ASN A 268 -15.11 -3.01 31.19
C ASN A 268 -16.28 -2.95 32.17
N GLY A 269 -17.49 -2.64 31.68
CA GLY A 269 -18.73 -2.56 32.51
C GLY A 269 -18.97 -1.19 33.14
N GLU A 270 -18.07 -0.24 33.05
CA GLU A 270 -18.24 1.12 33.54
C GLU A 270 -18.57 2.10 32.41
N GLN A 271 -19.47 3.06 32.66
CA GLN A 271 -19.91 4.03 31.67
C GLN A 271 -19.12 5.33 31.78
N TYR A 272 -18.70 5.83 30.63
CA TYR A 272 -17.98 7.09 30.50
C TYR A 272 -18.65 7.95 29.41
N GLU A 273 -18.66 9.26 29.62
CA GLU A 273 -19.24 10.20 28.68
C GLU A 273 -18.32 11.42 28.51
N SER A 274 -18.18 11.89 27.29
CA SER A 274 -17.42 13.09 26.99
C SER A 274 -17.92 13.75 25.72
N ASP A 275 -17.65 15.04 25.59
CA ASP A 275 -17.93 15.84 24.39
C ASP A 275 -16.68 16.52 23.88
N SER A 276 -16.63 16.77 22.59
CA SER A 276 -15.55 17.52 21.96
C SER A 276 -15.99 18.15 20.64
N THR A 277 -15.29 19.22 20.26
CA THR A 277 -15.40 19.80 18.92
C THR A 277 -14.22 19.34 18.07
N GLY A 278 -14.42 19.27 16.76
CA GLY A 278 -13.40 18.88 15.80
C GLY A 278 -13.45 19.69 14.51
N ASP A 279 -12.51 19.44 13.61
CA ASP A 279 -12.49 20.04 12.28
C ASP A 279 -13.37 19.26 11.28
N GLY A 280 -13.78 18.04 11.65
CA GLY A 280 -14.75 17.19 10.97
C GLY A 280 -15.56 16.38 11.99
N GLN A 281 -16.64 15.73 11.53
CA GLN A 281 -17.54 14.93 12.37
C GLN A 281 -16.79 13.81 13.09
N TYR A 282 -16.01 13.03 12.33
CA TYR A 282 -15.23 11.94 12.87
C TYR A 282 -14.10 12.43 13.80
N ASP A 283 -13.45 13.56 13.49
CA ASP A 283 -12.44 14.17 14.36
C ASP A 283 -13.03 14.61 15.70
N ALA A 284 -14.22 15.21 15.70
CA ALA A 284 -14.92 15.55 16.95
C ALA A 284 -15.20 14.31 17.80
N PHE A 285 -15.67 13.22 17.16
CA PHE A 285 -15.94 11.94 17.79
C PHE A 285 -14.69 11.32 18.42
N VAL A 286 -13.60 11.22 17.67
CA VAL A 286 -12.34 10.66 18.16
C VAL A 286 -11.74 11.51 19.28
N LYS A 287 -11.84 12.84 19.18
CA LYS A 287 -11.38 13.74 20.26
C LYS A 287 -12.17 13.54 21.56
N ALA A 288 -13.49 13.28 21.48
CA ALA A 288 -14.29 12.94 22.66
C ALA A 288 -13.82 11.60 23.29
N LEU A 289 -13.57 10.56 22.47
CA LEU A 289 -13.01 9.30 22.95
C LEU A 289 -11.62 9.47 23.58
N ARG A 290 -10.75 10.25 22.95
CA ARG A 290 -9.40 10.54 23.51
C ARG A 290 -9.46 11.21 24.87
N LYS A 291 -10.44 12.09 25.12
CA LYS A 291 -10.64 12.69 26.44
C LYS A 291 -11.01 11.63 27.47
N ILE A 292 -11.92 10.69 27.15
CA ILE A 292 -12.27 9.58 28.05
C ILE A 292 -11.01 8.78 28.40
N TYR A 293 -10.23 8.36 27.40
CA TYR A 293 -9.02 7.57 27.62
C TYR A 293 -7.97 8.31 28.43
N LYS A 294 -7.75 9.61 28.14
CA LYS A 294 -6.76 10.42 28.86
C LYS A 294 -7.22 10.83 30.24
N ASP A 295 -8.43 11.42 30.33
CA ASP A 295 -8.84 12.15 31.54
C ASP A 295 -9.53 11.23 32.57
N SER A 296 -10.21 10.17 32.11
CA SER A 296 -10.93 9.24 32.99
C SER A 296 -10.16 7.94 33.25
N LEU A 297 -9.38 7.46 32.27
CA LEU A 297 -8.69 6.16 32.38
C LEU A 297 -7.19 6.28 32.58
N ASP A 298 -6.61 7.49 32.42
CA ASP A 298 -5.16 7.73 32.40
C ASP A 298 -4.40 6.80 31.45
N ARG A 299 -4.97 6.62 30.24
CA ARG A 299 -4.44 5.74 29.19
C ARG A 299 -4.16 6.49 27.90
N THR A 300 -3.19 5.98 27.13
CA THR A 300 -2.89 6.49 25.81
C THR A 300 -3.88 5.95 24.77
N PHE A 301 -4.35 6.83 23.90
CA PHE A 301 -5.18 6.47 22.76
C PHE A 301 -4.30 6.26 21.52
N PRO A 302 -4.49 5.20 20.72
CA PRO A 302 -3.69 4.97 19.52
C PRO A 302 -3.69 6.13 18.53
N ILE A 303 -2.58 6.29 17.83
CA ILE A 303 -2.41 7.34 16.83
C ILE A 303 -2.97 6.84 15.51
N LEU A 304 -3.80 7.65 14.87
CA LEU A 304 -4.26 7.41 13.51
C LEU A 304 -3.15 7.76 12.52
N GLU A 305 -2.62 6.76 11.82
CA GLU A 305 -1.55 6.92 10.82
C GLU A 305 -2.09 7.11 9.41
N ASN A 306 -3.14 6.36 9.06
CA ASN A 306 -3.76 6.44 7.75
C ASN A 306 -5.27 6.22 7.86
N TYR A 307 -6.02 6.92 7.00
CA TYR A 307 -7.46 6.87 6.92
C TYR A 307 -7.87 6.79 5.45
N ALA A 308 -8.35 5.63 5.04
CA ALA A 308 -8.78 5.38 3.67
C ALA A 308 -10.27 5.08 3.62
N VAL A 309 -10.97 5.75 2.72
CA VAL A 309 -12.40 5.52 2.46
C VAL A 309 -12.54 5.03 1.03
N THR A 310 -13.25 3.92 0.86
CA THR A 310 -13.52 3.35 -0.45
C THR A 310 -15.01 3.13 -0.61
N ILE A 311 -15.56 3.62 -1.70
CA ILE A 311 -16.91 3.30 -2.12
C ILE A 311 -16.81 2.25 -3.21
N PRO A 312 -17.30 1.01 -3.00
CA PRO A 312 -17.25 -0.01 -4.04
C PRO A 312 -17.98 0.45 -5.31
N PRO A 313 -17.46 0.14 -6.51
CA PRO A 313 -18.11 0.54 -7.76
C PRO A 313 -19.53 -0.01 -7.84
N GLY A 314 -20.52 0.85 -8.13
CA GLY A 314 -21.92 0.41 -8.21
C GLY A 314 -22.93 1.53 -8.41
N GLY A 315 -22.54 2.79 -8.20
CA GLY A 315 -23.30 3.98 -8.57
C GLY A 315 -24.68 4.12 -7.90
N ARG A 316 -24.89 3.52 -6.72
CA ARG A 316 -26.13 3.64 -5.94
C ARG A 316 -25.94 4.63 -4.79
N THR A 317 -26.97 5.37 -4.46
CA THR A 317 -26.97 6.32 -3.33
C THR A 317 -26.94 5.62 -1.96
N ASP A 318 -27.23 4.33 -1.92
CA ASP A 318 -27.18 3.41 -0.78
C ASP A 318 -25.94 2.50 -0.80
N ALA A 319 -24.91 2.88 -1.56
CA ALA A 319 -23.65 2.13 -1.60
C ALA A 319 -22.98 2.11 -0.22
N LEU A 320 -22.57 0.91 0.20
CA LEU A 320 -21.82 0.79 1.45
C LEU A 320 -20.47 1.46 1.31
N VAL A 321 -20.10 2.26 2.30
CA VAL A 321 -18.80 2.90 2.44
C VAL A 321 -17.93 2.02 3.30
N GLN A 322 -16.77 1.68 2.78
CA GLN A 322 -15.74 1.00 3.54
C GLN A 322 -14.71 2.00 4.04
N THR A 323 -14.48 2.02 5.34
CA THR A 323 -13.41 2.79 5.97
C THR A 323 -12.36 1.84 6.53
N VAL A 324 -11.10 2.05 6.15
CA VAL A 324 -9.94 1.34 6.70
C VAL A 324 -9.06 2.35 7.41
N ILE A 325 -8.77 2.10 8.67
CA ILE A 325 -7.93 2.97 9.49
C ILE A 325 -6.70 2.19 9.93
N THR A 326 -5.52 2.77 9.70
CA THR A 326 -4.26 2.27 10.24
C THR A 326 -3.96 2.99 11.54
N TRP A 327 -3.73 2.24 12.58
CA TRP A 327 -3.46 2.72 13.92
C TRP A 327 -2.03 2.38 14.33
N ARG A 328 -1.41 3.27 15.12
CA ARG A 328 -0.17 3.00 15.84
C ARG A 328 -0.42 3.00 17.34
N ASN A 329 -0.07 1.89 17.99
CA ASN A 329 -0.07 1.77 19.46
C ASN A 329 1.35 1.38 19.91
N GLY A 330 2.12 2.34 20.41
CA GLY A 330 3.57 2.17 20.62
C GLY A 330 4.27 1.87 19.29
N ASP A 331 4.99 0.75 19.24
CA ASP A 331 5.70 0.30 18.03
C ASP A 331 4.84 -0.61 17.11
N LYS A 332 3.62 -0.93 17.51
CA LYS A 332 2.72 -1.81 16.75
C LYS A 332 1.87 -1.00 15.79
N LEU A 333 1.90 -1.38 14.50
CA LEU A 333 0.97 -0.92 13.47
C LEU A 333 -0.05 -2.02 13.20
N PHE A 334 -1.34 -1.66 13.16
CA PHE A 334 -2.42 -2.58 12.79
C PHE A 334 -3.56 -1.81 12.11
N ARG A 335 -4.43 -2.55 11.43
CA ARG A 335 -5.53 -1.96 10.65
C ARG A 335 -6.86 -2.47 11.17
N THR A 336 -7.85 -1.57 11.18
CA THR A 336 -9.25 -1.93 11.45
C THR A 336 -10.13 -1.41 10.33
N ARG A 337 -11.28 -2.09 10.15
CA ARG A 337 -12.20 -1.78 9.08
C ARG A 337 -13.62 -1.67 9.61
N GLY A 338 -14.34 -0.68 9.10
CA GLY A 338 -15.77 -0.56 9.26
C GLY A 338 -16.49 -0.47 7.91
N LEU A 339 -17.71 -0.95 7.88
CA LEU A 339 -18.58 -0.93 6.72
C LEU A 339 -19.94 -0.38 7.13
N ASP A 340 -20.40 0.66 6.46
CA ASP A 340 -21.73 1.24 6.66
C ASP A 340 -22.15 2.05 5.43
N ALA A 341 -23.43 2.40 5.33
CA ALA A 341 -23.94 3.35 4.33
C ALA A 341 -23.48 4.79 4.64
N ASP A 342 -23.25 5.11 5.92
CA ASP A 342 -22.68 6.39 6.37
C ASP A 342 -21.18 6.27 6.62
N GLN A 343 -20.42 7.22 6.07
CA GLN A 343 -18.95 7.25 6.20
C GLN A 343 -18.49 7.39 7.65
N THR A 344 -19.18 8.19 8.45
CA THR A 344 -18.84 8.42 9.86
C THR A 344 -19.13 7.17 10.67
N GLU A 345 -20.26 6.49 10.42
CA GLU A 345 -20.59 5.20 11.04
C GLU A 345 -19.56 4.12 10.69
N ALA A 346 -19.15 4.03 9.42
CA ALA A 346 -18.10 3.10 9.00
C ALA A 346 -16.79 3.35 9.78
N ALA A 347 -16.41 4.62 9.97
CA ALA A 347 -15.22 4.99 10.72
C ALA A 347 -15.37 4.70 12.23
N ILE A 348 -16.54 4.94 12.81
CA ILE A 348 -16.87 4.61 14.21
C ILE A 348 -16.74 3.10 14.43
N LYS A 349 -17.32 2.27 13.55
CA LYS A 349 -17.20 0.81 13.62
C LYS A 349 -15.74 0.34 13.57
N ALA A 350 -14.91 0.93 12.70
CA ALA A 350 -13.47 0.66 12.64
C ALA A 350 -12.79 1.03 13.97
N THR A 351 -13.15 2.18 14.55
CA THR A 351 -12.59 2.66 15.83
C THR A 351 -12.94 1.72 16.99
N PHE A 352 -14.20 1.26 17.12
CA PHE A 352 -14.58 0.34 18.18
C PHE A 352 -13.90 -1.02 18.06
N LYS A 353 -13.67 -1.53 16.85
CA LYS A 353 -12.82 -2.71 16.65
C LYS A 353 -11.40 -2.47 17.18
N MET A 354 -10.81 -1.30 16.91
CA MET A 354 -9.51 -0.93 17.46
C MET A 354 -9.50 -0.89 18.97
N LEU A 355 -10.52 -0.25 19.60
CA LEU A 355 -10.61 -0.15 21.05
C LEU A 355 -10.70 -1.53 21.69
N ASN A 356 -11.49 -2.44 21.16
CA ASN A 356 -11.60 -3.81 21.66
C ASN A 356 -10.31 -4.62 21.49
N LEU A 357 -9.50 -4.34 20.46
CA LEU A 357 -8.18 -4.97 20.27
C LEU A 357 -7.13 -4.49 21.27
N ILE A 358 -7.21 -3.26 21.76
CA ILE A 358 -6.22 -2.73 22.71
C ILE A 358 -6.60 -2.98 24.17
N GLU A 359 -7.86 -3.32 24.46
CA GLU A 359 -8.36 -3.66 25.79
C GLU A 359 -8.20 -5.16 26.11
N GLU A 360 -7.61 -5.95 25.20
CA GLU A 360 -7.20 -7.32 25.50
C GLU A 360 -6.03 -7.29 26.50
#